data_740f821f7b180a30f6ea642a34f7c55a
#
_entry.id   740f821f7b180a30f6ea642a34f7c55a
#
_cell.length_a   1.000
_cell.length_b   1.000
_cell.length_c   1.000
_cell.angle_alpha   90.00
_cell.angle_beta   90.00
_cell.angle_gamma   90.00
#
_symmetry.space_group_name_H-M   'P 1'
#
loop_
_entity.id
_entity.type
_entity.pdbx_description
1 polymer ?
#
loop_
_entity_poly.entity_id
_entity_poly.type
_entity_poly.pdbx_seq_one_letter_code
_entity_poly.pdbx_strand_id
1 'polypeptide(L)'
;MDQNENAALYFVDRHIAEGRGGKVAFREADGQKRELTYGKLAEESARFAGALYRHGVRREERIAMIVRDQIEFPVVFWGALKAGAIPVPLNTLLASDIYEAILNDSRASILVVSEELWEVVKPATEGNRFLRAVVVIDSDESGVPEGTESFCEFVKDAPQEATVEAYGDELAFWLYSSGSTGVPKGVRHVHSSLKATADTFGAQVLGIREDDVVYSVAKFFFAYGLGNAMSFPMSVGATTVIFGGRPTPDAVFDIMREHKPTVFCGVPTLFAAVVAEQEKKGGKPEHTIRISTSAGEALPRDIGERWERLWGSEIVDGVGSTEMLHIFLSNRPGDCVYGTSGLPVPGYEVRLVDEHDEDVGEGDVGELLVRGPSSAEGYWNRRHKSQSTFEGHWTRTGDKYERTPQGRFVYCGRTDDMFKVSGIWVSPFEVEQALIEFPGVLEAAVVARPDEKDLVKPAAYVVMKPGETAPDPQAIKDYVKDKIGMWKYPRWIDVVDELPKTATGKIQRFKLRD
;
A
#
# COMPACT_ATOMS: atom_id res chain seq x y z
N MET A 1 4.54 -30.26 -18.44
CA MET A 1 4.86 -28.80 -18.52
C MET A 1 3.81 -28.14 -19.38
N ASP A 2 2.55 -28.05 -18.96
CA ASP A 2 1.49 -27.61 -19.84
C ASP A 2 0.36 -26.89 -19.04
N GLN A 3 0.70 -26.06 -18.08
CA GLN A 3 -0.29 -25.18 -17.51
C GLN A 3 0.18 -23.74 -17.73
N ASN A 4 -0.61 -23.01 -18.51
CA ASN A 4 -0.47 -21.57 -18.60
C ASN A 4 -0.76 -20.96 -17.23
N GLU A 5 0.24 -20.32 -16.62
CA GLU A 5 0.19 -19.71 -15.28
C GLU A 5 0.03 -18.19 -15.34
N ASN A 6 -0.36 -17.64 -16.49
CA ASN A 6 -0.68 -16.21 -16.60
C ASN A 6 -1.75 -15.84 -15.57
N ALA A 7 -1.45 -14.87 -14.71
CA ALA A 7 -2.34 -14.49 -13.62
C ALA A 7 -3.75 -14.06 -14.10
N ALA A 8 -3.87 -13.51 -15.33
CA ALA A 8 -5.17 -13.12 -15.88
C ALA A 8 -6.12 -14.33 -16.08
N LEU A 9 -5.58 -15.53 -16.35
CA LEU A 9 -6.40 -16.74 -16.43
C LEU A 9 -7.07 -17.05 -15.09
N TYR A 10 -6.32 -16.96 -13.99
CA TYR A 10 -6.82 -17.27 -12.66
C TYR A 10 -7.77 -16.18 -12.13
N PHE A 11 -7.41 -14.92 -12.29
CA PHE A 11 -8.17 -13.82 -11.68
C PHE A 11 -9.32 -13.30 -12.55
N VAL A 12 -9.27 -13.50 -13.88
CA VAL A 12 -10.29 -13.01 -14.82
C VAL A 12 -10.99 -14.14 -15.55
N ASP A 13 -10.28 -14.88 -16.39
CA ASP A 13 -10.91 -15.78 -17.38
C ASP A 13 -11.59 -16.97 -16.73
N ARG A 14 -11.05 -17.50 -15.64
CA ARG A 14 -11.65 -18.59 -14.85
C ARG A 14 -13.10 -18.32 -14.46
N HIS A 15 -13.43 -17.08 -14.10
CA HIS A 15 -14.77 -16.74 -13.64
C HIS A 15 -15.85 -16.92 -14.72
N ILE A 16 -15.47 -16.86 -15.99
CA ILE A 16 -16.42 -17.11 -17.09
C ILE A 16 -16.73 -18.60 -17.15
N ALA A 17 -15.70 -19.45 -17.11
CA ALA A 17 -15.87 -20.91 -17.11
C ALA A 17 -16.61 -21.42 -15.88
N GLU A 18 -16.47 -20.74 -14.73
CA GLU A 18 -17.15 -21.08 -13.47
C GLU A 18 -18.54 -20.42 -13.32
N GLY A 19 -19.07 -19.77 -14.36
CA GLY A 19 -20.43 -19.24 -14.38
C GLY A 19 -20.64 -17.90 -13.68
N ARG A 20 -19.57 -17.19 -13.29
CA ARG A 20 -19.63 -15.88 -12.62
C ARG A 20 -19.59 -14.68 -13.58
N GLY A 21 -19.71 -14.90 -14.89
CA GLY A 21 -19.62 -13.81 -15.89
C GLY A 21 -20.60 -12.66 -15.65
N GLY A 22 -21.80 -12.93 -15.16
CA GLY A 22 -22.82 -11.90 -14.85
C GLY A 22 -22.64 -11.22 -13.49
N LYS A 23 -21.73 -11.70 -12.63
CA LYS A 23 -21.51 -11.12 -11.31
C LYS A 23 -20.68 -9.85 -11.39
N VAL A 24 -21.03 -8.83 -10.58
CA VAL A 24 -20.28 -7.58 -10.46
C VAL A 24 -18.93 -7.86 -9.80
N ALA A 25 -17.86 -7.55 -10.50
CA ALA A 25 -16.50 -7.59 -9.97
C ALA A 25 -16.13 -6.25 -9.29
N PHE A 26 -16.44 -5.14 -9.96
CA PHE A 26 -16.17 -3.79 -9.46
C PHE A 26 -17.38 -2.89 -9.58
N ARG A 27 -17.57 -2.05 -8.55
CA ARG A 27 -18.62 -1.03 -8.48
C ARG A 27 -18.03 0.29 -8.05
N GLU A 28 -18.22 1.35 -8.82
CA GLU A 28 -17.80 2.70 -8.47
C GLU A 28 -18.74 3.30 -7.42
N ALA A 29 -18.18 3.85 -6.35
CA ALA A 29 -18.93 4.57 -5.32
C ALA A 29 -19.08 6.07 -5.66
N ASP A 30 -18.26 6.59 -6.57
CA ASP A 30 -18.28 7.98 -7.03
C ASP A 30 -18.35 8.07 -8.56
N GLY A 31 -18.19 9.28 -9.09
CA GLY A 31 -18.23 9.51 -10.52
C GLY A 31 -19.56 9.10 -11.16
N GLN A 32 -19.50 8.27 -12.18
CA GLN A 32 -20.66 7.77 -12.92
C GLN A 32 -21.36 6.58 -12.24
N LYS A 33 -20.83 6.07 -11.13
CA LYS A 33 -21.36 4.91 -10.39
C LYS A 33 -21.55 3.67 -11.28
N ARG A 34 -20.59 3.42 -12.16
CA ARG A 34 -20.63 2.30 -13.11
C ARG A 34 -20.35 0.97 -12.41
N GLU A 35 -20.79 -0.11 -13.04
CA GLU A 35 -20.50 -1.48 -12.62
C GLU A 35 -19.76 -2.23 -13.73
N LEU A 36 -18.76 -3.01 -13.35
CA LEU A 36 -18.01 -3.89 -14.23
C LEU A 36 -18.21 -5.34 -13.76
N THR A 37 -18.89 -6.15 -14.58
CA THR A 37 -19.03 -7.58 -14.29
C THR A 37 -17.76 -8.35 -14.67
N TYR A 38 -17.58 -9.57 -14.12
CA TYR A 38 -16.46 -10.43 -14.49
C TYR A 38 -16.43 -10.72 -15.99
N GLY A 39 -17.62 -10.91 -16.62
CA GLY A 39 -17.73 -11.12 -18.07
C GLY A 39 -17.27 -9.90 -18.87
N LYS A 40 -17.70 -8.72 -18.45
CA LYS A 40 -17.32 -7.48 -19.11
C LYS A 40 -15.83 -7.17 -18.91
N LEU A 41 -15.29 -7.44 -17.73
CA LEU A 41 -13.84 -7.32 -17.46
C LEU A 41 -13.05 -8.25 -18.38
N ALA A 42 -13.48 -9.51 -18.54
CA ALA A 42 -12.79 -10.46 -19.43
C ALA A 42 -12.80 -9.97 -20.90
N GLU A 43 -13.94 -9.45 -21.36
CA GLU A 43 -14.10 -8.89 -22.70
C GLU A 43 -13.23 -7.64 -22.93
N GLU A 44 -13.34 -6.64 -22.03
CA GLU A 44 -12.63 -5.37 -22.21
C GLU A 44 -11.11 -5.52 -22.03
N SER A 45 -10.67 -6.37 -21.09
CA SER A 45 -9.23 -6.64 -20.95
C SER A 45 -8.67 -7.39 -22.17
N ALA A 46 -9.44 -8.28 -22.81
CA ALA A 46 -9.05 -8.94 -24.05
C ALA A 46 -8.99 -7.94 -25.22
N ARG A 47 -9.91 -6.97 -25.28
CA ARG A 47 -9.86 -5.86 -26.27
C ARG A 47 -8.66 -4.96 -26.05
N PHE A 48 -8.36 -4.61 -24.78
CA PHE A 48 -7.18 -3.81 -24.48
C PHE A 48 -5.89 -4.53 -24.90
N ALA A 49 -5.79 -5.84 -24.70
CA ALA A 49 -4.67 -6.65 -25.22
C ALA A 49 -4.54 -6.55 -26.74
N GLY A 50 -5.65 -6.66 -27.47
CA GLY A 50 -5.67 -6.46 -28.94
C GLY A 50 -5.26 -5.06 -29.36
N ALA A 51 -5.66 -4.04 -28.62
CA ALA A 51 -5.25 -2.65 -28.88
C ALA A 51 -3.74 -2.48 -28.67
N LEU A 52 -3.16 -3.08 -27.64
CA LEU A 52 -1.71 -3.06 -27.42
C LEU A 52 -0.94 -3.67 -28.60
N TYR A 53 -1.42 -4.79 -29.16
CA TYR A 53 -0.79 -5.38 -30.36
C TYR A 53 -0.90 -4.49 -31.60
N ARG A 54 -2.03 -3.82 -31.82
CA ARG A 54 -2.17 -2.84 -32.92
C ARG A 54 -1.17 -1.70 -32.81
N HIS A 55 -0.82 -1.31 -31.58
CA HIS A 55 0.19 -0.28 -31.32
C HIS A 55 1.63 -0.85 -31.24
N GLY A 56 1.81 -2.10 -31.69
CA GLY A 56 3.12 -2.74 -31.78
C GLY A 56 3.77 -3.04 -30.43
N VAL A 57 2.99 -3.12 -29.35
CA VAL A 57 3.49 -3.52 -28.02
C VAL A 57 3.91 -4.98 -28.08
N ARG A 58 5.10 -5.25 -27.58
CA ARG A 58 5.67 -6.59 -27.52
C ARG A 58 5.66 -7.12 -26.08
N ARG A 59 5.86 -8.42 -25.97
CA ARG A 59 6.00 -9.08 -24.66
C ARG A 59 7.05 -8.37 -23.79
N GLU A 60 6.77 -8.26 -22.51
CA GLU A 60 7.60 -7.61 -21.49
C GLU A 60 7.80 -6.09 -21.67
N GLU A 61 7.15 -5.46 -22.63
CA GLU A 61 7.13 -4.00 -22.67
C GLU A 61 6.22 -3.45 -21.55
N ARG A 62 6.61 -2.30 -20.98
CA ARG A 62 5.93 -1.70 -19.83
C ARG A 62 4.82 -0.77 -20.31
N ILE A 63 3.67 -0.89 -19.61
CA ILE A 63 2.52 -0.01 -19.75
C ILE A 63 2.41 0.80 -18.47
N ALA A 64 2.80 2.07 -18.50
CA ALA A 64 2.66 2.95 -17.36
C ALA A 64 1.17 3.29 -17.13
N MET A 65 0.72 3.25 -15.89
CA MET A 65 -0.66 3.50 -15.50
C MET A 65 -0.71 4.59 -14.45
N ILE A 66 -1.10 5.81 -14.82
CA ILE A 66 -1.40 6.91 -13.90
C ILE A 66 -2.93 7.05 -13.86
N VAL A 67 -3.57 6.01 -13.33
CA VAL A 67 -5.02 5.81 -13.38
C VAL A 67 -5.59 5.82 -11.98
N ARG A 68 -6.67 6.58 -11.78
CA ARG A 68 -7.43 6.60 -10.53
C ARG A 68 -8.10 5.25 -10.27
N ASP A 69 -8.64 5.05 -9.07
CA ASP A 69 -9.47 3.90 -8.77
C ASP A 69 -10.82 4.07 -9.49
N GLN A 70 -10.89 3.51 -10.71
CA GLN A 70 -12.03 3.49 -11.61
C GLN A 70 -12.04 2.19 -12.41
N ILE A 71 -13.13 1.86 -13.11
CA ILE A 71 -13.28 0.54 -13.76
C ILE A 71 -12.28 0.28 -14.88
N GLU A 72 -11.67 1.29 -15.47
CA GLU A 72 -10.61 1.15 -16.49
C GLU A 72 -9.29 0.64 -15.88
N PHE A 73 -9.03 0.86 -14.58
CA PHE A 73 -7.79 0.38 -13.95
C PHE A 73 -7.65 -1.16 -14.06
N PRO A 74 -8.61 -1.98 -13.60
CA PRO A 74 -8.51 -3.44 -13.77
C PRO A 74 -8.54 -3.87 -15.24
N VAL A 75 -9.22 -3.16 -16.13
CA VAL A 75 -9.23 -3.45 -17.58
C VAL A 75 -7.82 -3.32 -18.15
N VAL A 76 -7.13 -2.22 -17.88
CA VAL A 76 -5.75 -1.96 -18.35
C VAL A 76 -4.77 -2.94 -17.72
N PHE A 77 -4.84 -3.15 -16.41
CA PHE A 77 -3.93 -4.03 -15.69
C PHE A 77 -3.99 -5.48 -16.21
N TRP A 78 -5.18 -6.05 -16.25
CA TRP A 78 -5.36 -7.43 -16.72
C TRP A 78 -5.18 -7.56 -18.23
N GLY A 79 -5.56 -6.55 -19.00
CA GLY A 79 -5.34 -6.54 -20.44
C GLY A 79 -3.86 -6.48 -20.81
N ALA A 80 -3.04 -5.75 -20.06
CA ALA A 80 -1.60 -5.77 -20.25
C ALA A 80 -1.03 -7.17 -19.95
N LEU A 81 -1.45 -7.82 -18.87
CA LEU A 81 -1.04 -9.20 -18.55
C LEU A 81 -1.50 -10.21 -19.60
N LYS A 82 -2.73 -10.05 -20.15
CA LYS A 82 -3.23 -10.88 -21.25
C LYS A 82 -2.35 -10.77 -22.50
N ALA A 83 -1.83 -9.58 -22.78
CA ALA A 83 -0.92 -9.35 -23.90
C ALA A 83 0.53 -9.78 -23.62
N GLY A 84 0.87 -10.23 -22.41
CA GLY A 84 2.24 -10.48 -21.99
C GLY A 84 3.06 -9.19 -21.77
N ALA A 85 2.40 -8.02 -21.72
CA ALA A 85 3.02 -6.76 -21.34
C ALA A 85 3.01 -6.59 -19.81
N ILE A 86 3.83 -5.69 -19.31
CA ILE A 86 4.04 -5.45 -17.88
C ILE A 86 3.33 -4.16 -17.47
N PRO A 87 2.16 -4.20 -16.81
CA PRO A 87 1.55 -3.01 -16.23
C PRO A 87 2.40 -2.46 -15.08
N VAL A 88 2.51 -1.14 -15.03
CA VAL A 88 3.27 -0.40 -14.03
C VAL A 88 2.34 0.66 -13.40
N PRO A 89 1.51 0.28 -12.42
CA PRO A 89 0.67 1.23 -11.69
C PRO A 89 1.52 2.24 -10.94
N LEU A 90 1.20 3.53 -11.09
CA LEU A 90 1.91 4.63 -10.46
C LEU A 90 1.00 5.42 -9.53
N ASN A 91 1.58 5.92 -8.46
CA ASN A 91 0.88 6.80 -7.52
C ASN A 91 0.38 8.06 -8.24
N THR A 92 -0.92 8.34 -8.12
CA THR A 92 -1.61 9.46 -8.77
C THR A 92 -1.39 10.83 -8.10
N LEU A 93 -0.60 10.88 -7.03
CA LEU A 93 -0.33 12.09 -6.24
C LEU A 93 1.13 12.56 -6.35
N LEU A 94 1.87 12.08 -7.35
CA LEU A 94 3.26 12.48 -7.56
C LEU A 94 3.34 13.81 -8.33
N ALA A 95 4.47 14.49 -8.17
CA ALA A 95 4.80 15.67 -8.96
C ALA A 95 5.31 15.25 -10.36
N SER A 96 5.23 16.17 -11.31
CA SER A 96 5.55 15.93 -12.71
C SER A 96 6.99 15.44 -12.94
N ASP A 97 7.97 15.99 -12.22
CA ASP A 97 9.38 15.59 -12.27
C ASP A 97 9.61 14.14 -11.83
N ILE A 98 8.82 13.67 -10.87
CA ILE A 98 8.86 12.27 -10.42
C ILE A 98 8.24 11.35 -11.49
N TYR A 99 7.14 11.77 -12.14
CA TYR A 99 6.59 11.02 -13.27
C TYR A 99 7.59 10.94 -14.42
N GLU A 100 8.26 12.03 -14.76
CA GLU A 100 9.31 12.04 -15.78
C GLU A 100 10.42 11.04 -15.46
N ALA A 101 10.92 11.07 -14.23
CA ALA A 101 11.95 10.13 -13.76
C ALA A 101 11.49 8.68 -13.89
N ILE A 102 10.25 8.36 -13.48
CA ILE A 102 9.70 6.99 -13.56
C ILE A 102 9.46 6.55 -15.00
N LEU A 103 8.90 7.41 -15.86
CA LEU A 103 8.66 7.09 -17.26
C LEU A 103 9.98 6.81 -17.99
N ASN A 104 11.02 7.57 -17.70
CA ASN A 104 12.37 7.35 -18.25
C ASN A 104 13.03 6.07 -17.67
N ASP A 105 12.89 5.81 -16.38
CA ASP A 105 13.46 4.62 -15.74
C ASP A 105 12.74 3.33 -16.21
N SER A 106 11.41 3.32 -16.22
CA SER A 106 10.60 2.16 -16.64
C SER A 106 10.71 1.89 -18.15
N ARG A 107 11.02 2.90 -18.94
CA ARG A 107 10.98 2.83 -20.42
C ARG A 107 9.63 2.33 -20.91
N ALA A 108 8.54 2.83 -20.31
CA ALA A 108 7.20 2.47 -20.73
C ALA A 108 6.95 2.84 -22.19
N SER A 109 6.33 1.92 -22.94
CA SER A 109 5.99 2.15 -24.35
C SER A 109 4.64 2.80 -24.55
N ILE A 110 3.72 2.58 -23.61
CA ILE A 110 2.40 3.22 -23.56
C ILE A 110 2.23 3.82 -22.15
N LEU A 111 1.62 4.99 -22.10
CA LEU A 111 1.10 5.59 -20.89
C LEU A 111 -0.43 5.62 -20.97
N VAL A 112 -1.09 5.10 -19.95
CA VAL A 112 -2.54 5.28 -19.73
C VAL A 112 -2.72 6.22 -18.55
N VAL A 113 -3.51 7.27 -18.73
CA VAL A 113 -3.69 8.32 -17.71
C VAL A 113 -5.16 8.72 -17.60
N SER A 114 -5.67 8.92 -16.37
CA SER A 114 -6.99 9.54 -16.16
C SER A 114 -6.95 11.03 -16.55
N GLU A 115 -7.99 11.51 -17.21
CA GLU A 115 -8.07 12.89 -17.73
C GLU A 115 -7.74 13.95 -16.68
N GLU A 116 -8.30 13.83 -15.48
CA GLU A 116 -8.10 14.80 -14.39
C GLU A 116 -6.64 14.94 -13.93
N LEU A 117 -5.79 13.95 -14.28
CA LEU A 117 -4.36 13.96 -13.96
C LEU A 117 -3.48 14.48 -15.09
N TRP A 118 -4.07 14.70 -16.26
CA TRP A 118 -3.31 15.01 -17.48
C TRP A 118 -2.46 16.26 -17.34
N GLU A 119 -2.98 17.35 -16.80
CA GLU A 119 -2.24 18.62 -16.68
C GLU A 119 -0.96 18.48 -15.82
N VAL A 120 -0.97 17.59 -14.83
CA VAL A 120 0.20 17.29 -14.00
C VAL A 120 1.17 16.35 -14.71
N VAL A 121 0.64 15.43 -15.52
CA VAL A 121 1.42 14.35 -16.16
C VAL A 121 2.01 14.81 -17.49
N LYS A 122 1.32 15.68 -18.23
CA LYS A 122 1.71 16.18 -19.55
C LYS A 122 3.19 16.59 -19.67
N PRO A 123 3.76 17.42 -18.77
CA PRO A 123 5.17 17.82 -18.87
C PRO A 123 6.14 16.64 -18.81
N ALA A 124 5.77 15.56 -18.08
CA ALA A 124 6.59 14.36 -17.96
C ALA A 124 6.65 13.52 -19.25
N THR A 125 5.73 13.76 -20.18
CA THR A 125 5.69 13.06 -21.48
C THR A 125 6.48 13.77 -22.57
N GLU A 126 6.76 15.06 -22.40
CA GLU A 126 7.46 15.88 -23.38
C GLU A 126 8.89 15.38 -23.60
N GLY A 127 9.23 15.09 -24.86
CA GLY A 127 10.56 14.58 -25.21
C GLY A 127 10.88 13.15 -24.71
N ASN A 128 9.92 12.44 -24.13
CA ASN A 128 10.13 11.05 -23.73
C ASN A 128 10.30 10.17 -24.96
N ARG A 129 11.49 9.54 -25.09
CA ARG A 129 11.87 8.75 -26.28
C ARG A 129 11.32 7.33 -26.29
N PHE A 130 10.70 6.86 -25.22
CA PHE A 130 10.20 5.50 -25.09
C PHE A 130 8.70 5.39 -25.36
N LEU A 131 7.93 6.42 -24.99
CA LEU A 131 6.49 6.46 -25.21
C LEU A 131 6.18 6.50 -26.70
N ARG A 132 5.34 5.57 -27.15
CA ARG A 132 4.78 5.52 -28.51
C ARG A 132 3.37 6.09 -28.58
N ALA A 133 2.61 5.95 -27.49
CA ALA A 133 1.30 6.56 -27.36
C ALA A 133 1.02 6.93 -25.90
N VAL A 134 0.21 7.97 -25.75
CA VAL A 134 -0.41 8.38 -24.49
C VAL A 134 -1.91 8.24 -24.65
N VAL A 135 -2.52 7.42 -23.80
CA VAL A 135 -3.95 7.09 -23.85
C VAL A 135 -4.63 7.75 -22.65
N VAL A 136 -5.60 8.62 -22.92
CA VAL A 136 -6.36 9.35 -21.90
C VAL A 136 -7.71 8.68 -21.69
N ILE A 137 -8.06 8.41 -20.43
CA ILE A 137 -9.37 7.89 -20.06
C ILE A 137 -10.30 9.08 -19.88
N ASP A 138 -11.23 9.24 -20.82
CA ASP A 138 -12.13 10.37 -20.90
C ASP A 138 -13.35 10.19 -20.01
N SER A 139 -13.72 11.23 -19.30
CA SER A 139 -14.97 11.27 -18.54
C SER A 139 -16.18 11.72 -19.39
N ASP A 140 -15.95 12.40 -20.50
CA ASP A 140 -16.98 12.90 -21.41
C ASP A 140 -16.56 12.80 -22.89
N GLU A 141 -17.47 13.20 -23.81
CA GLU A 141 -17.26 13.21 -25.26
C GLU A 141 -16.54 14.47 -25.77
N SER A 142 -16.00 15.31 -24.91
CA SER A 142 -15.43 16.62 -25.26
C SER A 142 -14.13 16.53 -26.09
N GLY A 143 -13.60 15.33 -26.23
CA GLY A 143 -12.36 15.05 -26.94
C GLY A 143 -11.14 15.05 -26.03
N VAL A 144 -10.08 14.40 -26.50
CA VAL A 144 -8.84 14.26 -25.73
C VAL A 144 -7.86 15.39 -26.04
N PRO A 145 -6.89 15.65 -25.12
CA PRO A 145 -5.83 16.62 -25.35
C PRO A 145 -5.01 16.33 -26.62
N GLU A 146 -4.55 17.41 -27.29
CA GLU A 146 -3.73 17.29 -28.47
C GLU A 146 -2.49 16.41 -28.27
N GLY A 147 -2.23 15.50 -29.22
CA GLY A 147 -1.11 14.56 -29.13
C GLY A 147 -1.36 13.32 -28.29
N THR A 148 -2.58 13.12 -27.82
CA THR A 148 -2.99 11.92 -27.08
C THR A 148 -4.10 11.17 -27.82
N GLU A 149 -4.43 9.98 -27.35
CA GLU A 149 -5.47 9.11 -27.90
C GLU A 149 -6.51 8.84 -26.81
N SER A 150 -7.81 8.89 -27.16
CA SER A 150 -8.88 8.51 -26.24
C SER A 150 -8.81 7.01 -25.93
N PHE A 151 -9.06 6.64 -24.68
CA PHE A 151 -9.17 5.22 -24.29
C PHE A 151 -10.24 4.50 -25.12
N CYS A 152 -11.38 5.15 -25.36
CA CYS A 152 -12.45 4.58 -26.17
C CYS A 152 -11.99 4.30 -27.61
N GLU A 153 -11.31 5.24 -28.26
CA GLU A 153 -10.77 5.04 -29.61
C GLU A 153 -9.61 4.03 -29.63
N PHE A 154 -8.76 4.03 -28.59
CA PHE A 154 -7.66 3.07 -28.44
C PHE A 154 -8.14 1.62 -28.47
N VAL A 155 -9.24 1.30 -27.77
CA VAL A 155 -9.81 -0.05 -27.72
C VAL A 155 -10.86 -0.32 -28.79
N LYS A 156 -11.32 0.71 -29.51
CA LYS A 156 -12.34 0.59 -30.55
C LYS A 156 -11.93 -0.37 -31.65
N ASP A 157 -12.83 -1.25 -32.03
CA ASP A 157 -12.61 -2.27 -33.06
C ASP A 157 -11.34 -3.12 -32.85
N ALA A 158 -10.76 -3.12 -31.65
CA ALA A 158 -9.67 -4.01 -31.32
C ALA A 158 -10.20 -5.46 -31.18
N PRO A 159 -9.48 -6.45 -31.71
CA PRO A 159 -9.86 -7.83 -31.51
C PRO A 159 -9.77 -8.21 -30.04
N GLN A 160 -10.62 -9.13 -29.62
CA GLN A 160 -10.47 -9.76 -28.31
C GLN A 160 -9.40 -10.83 -28.42
N GLU A 161 -8.25 -10.60 -27.81
CA GLU A 161 -7.15 -11.54 -27.83
C GLU A 161 -7.25 -12.53 -26.68
N ALA A 162 -6.86 -13.77 -26.97
CA ALA A 162 -6.70 -14.78 -25.94
C ALA A 162 -5.52 -14.42 -25.02
N THR A 163 -5.64 -14.80 -23.74
CA THR A 163 -4.54 -14.64 -22.78
C THR A 163 -3.32 -15.42 -23.21
N VAL A 164 -2.18 -14.77 -23.38
CA VAL A 164 -0.92 -15.42 -23.80
C VAL A 164 -0.43 -16.39 -22.73
N GLU A 165 0.28 -17.41 -23.16
CA GLU A 165 0.96 -18.33 -22.26
C GLU A 165 2.07 -17.61 -21.49
N ALA A 166 2.15 -17.90 -20.19
CA ALA A 166 3.22 -17.45 -19.31
C ALA A 166 3.51 -18.49 -18.23
N TYR A 167 4.75 -18.55 -17.77
CA TYR A 167 5.12 -19.29 -16.58
C TYR A 167 4.88 -18.44 -15.33
N GLY A 168 4.66 -19.10 -14.20
CA GLY A 168 4.45 -18.43 -12.91
C GLY A 168 5.60 -17.51 -12.49
N ASP A 169 6.82 -17.85 -12.92
CA ASP A 169 8.05 -17.10 -12.62
C ASP A 169 8.38 -16.00 -13.66
N GLU A 170 7.57 -15.83 -14.71
CA GLU A 170 7.75 -14.71 -15.63
C GLU A 170 7.33 -13.38 -14.99
N LEU A 171 8.03 -12.30 -15.39
CA LEU A 171 7.70 -10.94 -14.92
C LEU A 171 6.29 -10.57 -15.35
N ALA A 172 5.47 -10.18 -14.38
CA ALA A 172 4.07 -9.86 -14.58
C ALA A 172 3.79 -8.36 -14.47
N PHE A 173 4.23 -7.71 -13.41
CA PHE A 173 3.99 -6.29 -13.17
C PHE A 173 5.07 -5.67 -12.28
N TRP A 174 5.14 -4.33 -12.28
CA TRP A 174 6.01 -3.61 -11.36
C TRP A 174 5.22 -2.65 -10.50
N LEU A 175 5.71 -2.46 -9.28
CA LEU A 175 5.24 -1.40 -8.38
C LEU A 175 6.43 -0.50 -8.03
N TYR A 176 6.25 0.81 -8.10
CA TYR A 176 7.28 1.74 -7.67
C TYR A 176 7.15 2.04 -6.18
N SER A 177 8.21 1.77 -5.42
CA SER A 177 8.31 2.13 -4.01
C SER A 177 9.15 3.39 -3.82
N SER A 178 8.76 4.26 -2.87
CA SER A 178 9.57 5.39 -2.46
C SER A 178 10.77 4.89 -1.67
N GLY A 179 11.99 5.12 -2.16
CA GLY A 179 13.20 4.82 -1.40
C GLY A 179 13.48 5.84 -0.30
N SER A 180 14.25 5.46 0.73
CA SER A 180 14.81 6.39 1.73
C SER A 180 15.67 7.50 1.10
N THR A 181 16.14 7.29 -0.13
CA THR A 181 16.92 8.27 -0.93
C THR A 181 16.06 9.21 -1.76
N GLY A 182 14.73 9.13 -1.69
CA GLY A 182 13.79 9.96 -2.45
C GLY A 182 13.56 9.53 -3.91
N VAL A 183 14.45 8.71 -4.51
CA VAL A 183 14.28 8.23 -5.90
C VAL A 183 13.43 6.96 -5.90
N PRO A 184 12.30 6.92 -6.64
CA PRO A 184 11.47 5.73 -6.73
C PRO A 184 12.22 4.54 -7.36
N LYS A 185 11.88 3.32 -6.87
CA LYS A 185 12.47 2.06 -7.33
C LYS A 185 11.39 1.15 -7.89
N GLY A 186 11.55 0.65 -9.10
CA GLY A 186 10.66 -0.34 -9.71
C GLY A 186 10.90 -1.73 -9.11
N VAL A 187 9.95 -2.21 -8.33
CA VAL A 187 9.94 -3.56 -7.73
C VAL A 187 9.27 -4.51 -8.71
N ARG A 188 9.96 -5.57 -9.12
CA ARG A 188 9.53 -6.49 -10.18
C ARG A 188 8.89 -7.73 -9.59
N HIS A 189 7.61 -7.97 -9.92
CA HIS A 189 6.84 -9.13 -9.49
C HIS A 189 6.54 -10.07 -10.65
N VAL A 190 6.39 -11.36 -10.30
CA VAL A 190 6.06 -12.44 -11.23
C VAL A 190 4.59 -12.81 -11.17
N HIS A 191 4.09 -13.59 -12.13
CA HIS A 191 2.68 -13.99 -12.20
C HIS A 191 2.20 -14.74 -10.96
N SER A 192 3.01 -15.63 -10.40
CA SER A 192 2.65 -16.40 -9.20
C SER A 192 2.52 -15.55 -7.93
N SER A 193 3.15 -14.36 -7.87
CA SER A 193 3.13 -13.49 -6.67
C SER A 193 1.72 -13.04 -6.25
N LEU A 194 0.84 -12.72 -7.23
CA LEU A 194 -0.55 -12.31 -6.94
C LEU A 194 -1.35 -13.44 -6.29
N LYS A 195 -1.23 -14.66 -6.83
CA LYS A 195 -1.90 -15.84 -6.28
C LYS A 195 -1.35 -16.19 -4.91
N ALA A 196 -0.04 -16.11 -4.73
CA ALA A 196 0.61 -16.40 -3.45
C ALA A 196 0.04 -15.52 -2.31
N THR A 197 -0.13 -14.21 -2.52
CA THR A 197 -0.70 -13.32 -1.50
C THR A 197 -2.21 -13.57 -1.30
N ALA A 198 -2.95 -13.92 -2.34
CA ALA A 198 -4.37 -14.25 -2.24
C ALA A 198 -4.58 -15.55 -1.47
N ASP A 199 -3.79 -16.60 -1.74
CA ASP A 199 -3.89 -17.91 -1.07
C ASP A 199 -3.43 -17.88 0.41
N THR A 200 -2.55 -16.95 0.76
CA THR A 200 -1.99 -16.80 2.12
C THR A 200 -2.81 -15.80 2.94
N PHE A 201 -2.54 -14.51 2.81
CA PHE A 201 -3.21 -13.49 3.61
C PHE A 201 -4.71 -13.38 3.28
N GLY A 202 -5.06 -13.32 2.00
CA GLY A 202 -6.46 -13.19 1.56
C GLY A 202 -7.34 -14.34 2.04
N ALA A 203 -6.93 -15.58 1.79
CA ALA A 203 -7.71 -16.77 2.13
C ALA A 203 -7.55 -17.21 3.58
N GLN A 204 -6.32 -17.25 4.12
CA GLN A 204 -6.04 -17.88 5.41
C GLN A 204 -6.09 -16.90 6.60
N VAL A 205 -5.98 -15.60 6.37
CA VAL A 205 -6.08 -14.59 7.43
C VAL A 205 -7.40 -13.82 7.33
N LEU A 206 -7.68 -13.14 6.21
CA LEU A 206 -8.95 -12.42 6.04
C LEU A 206 -10.14 -13.36 5.85
N GLY A 207 -9.91 -14.58 5.37
CA GLY A 207 -10.96 -15.54 5.07
C GLY A 207 -11.98 -14.95 4.09
N ILE A 208 -11.48 -14.36 3.00
CA ILE A 208 -12.32 -13.71 1.99
C ILE A 208 -13.24 -14.73 1.31
N ARG A 209 -14.47 -14.34 0.99
CA ARG A 209 -15.51 -15.21 0.47
C ARG A 209 -16.13 -14.65 -0.80
N GLU A 210 -16.75 -15.50 -1.58
CA GLU A 210 -17.44 -15.11 -2.81
C GLU A 210 -18.55 -14.07 -2.59
N ASP A 211 -19.27 -14.14 -1.46
CA ASP A 211 -20.37 -13.24 -1.10
C ASP A 211 -19.91 -11.94 -0.42
N ASP A 212 -18.59 -11.76 -0.21
CA ASP A 212 -18.07 -10.53 0.35
C ASP A 212 -18.22 -9.34 -0.61
N VAL A 213 -18.43 -8.17 -0.02
CA VAL A 213 -18.27 -6.87 -0.65
C VAL A 213 -17.08 -6.19 0.03
N VAL A 214 -16.04 -5.91 -0.74
CA VAL A 214 -14.80 -5.35 -0.21
C VAL A 214 -14.72 -3.86 -0.51
N TYR A 215 -14.38 -3.06 0.49
CA TYR A 215 -14.02 -1.66 0.33
C TYR A 215 -12.62 -1.40 0.90
N SER A 216 -11.70 -0.96 0.04
CA SER A 216 -10.35 -0.56 0.43
C SER A 216 -10.14 0.93 0.20
N VAL A 217 -9.61 1.61 1.20
CA VAL A 217 -9.22 3.03 1.06
C VAL A 217 -7.83 3.19 0.45
N ALA A 218 -7.01 2.13 0.52
CA ALA A 218 -5.74 2.09 -0.17
C ALA A 218 -5.97 1.90 -1.67
N LYS A 219 -5.33 2.76 -2.45
CA LYS A 219 -5.50 2.80 -3.90
C LYS A 219 -4.84 1.60 -4.60
N PHE A 220 -5.33 1.23 -5.77
CA PHE A 220 -4.85 0.09 -6.58
C PHE A 220 -3.35 0.13 -6.90
N PHE A 221 -2.77 1.31 -7.02
CA PHE A 221 -1.34 1.45 -7.32
C PHE A 221 -0.42 1.13 -6.12
N PHE A 222 -0.96 0.92 -4.93
CA PHE A 222 -0.21 0.39 -3.78
C PHE A 222 -0.35 -1.13 -3.69
N ALA A 223 0.72 -1.81 -3.28
CA ALA A 223 0.69 -3.25 -3.05
C ALA A 223 -0.47 -3.67 -2.13
N TYR A 224 -0.70 -2.93 -1.05
CA TYR A 224 -1.80 -3.15 -0.10
C TYR A 224 -3.19 -3.01 -0.76
N GLY A 225 -3.40 -1.95 -1.57
CA GLY A 225 -4.65 -1.76 -2.30
C GLY A 225 -4.84 -2.75 -3.44
N LEU A 226 -3.76 -3.08 -4.16
CA LEU A 226 -3.78 -4.06 -5.26
C LEU A 226 -4.25 -5.44 -4.77
N GLY A 227 -3.75 -5.88 -3.59
CA GLY A 227 -4.21 -7.10 -2.95
C GLY A 227 -5.66 -7.00 -2.51
N ASN A 228 -5.93 -6.11 -1.57
CA ASN A 228 -7.23 -6.01 -0.91
C ASN A 228 -8.40 -5.65 -1.84
N ALA A 229 -8.19 -4.76 -2.79
CA ALA A 229 -9.26 -4.26 -3.67
C ALA A 229 -9.32 -4.98 -5.02
N MET A 230 -8.30 -5.75 -5.42
CA MET A 230 -8.30 -6.43 -6.71
C MET A 230 -8.04 -7.93 -6.59
N SER A 231 -6.81 -8.36 -6.27
CA SER A 231 -6.48 -9.80 -6.38
C SER A 231 -7.22 -10.67 -5.34
N PHE A 232 -7.42 -10.21 -4.11
CA PHE A 232 -8.11 -11.03 -3.10
C PHE A 232 -9.60 -11.22 -3.40
N PRO A 233 -10.41 -10.16 -3.62
CA PRO A 233 -11.80 -10.37 -4.02
C PRO A 233 -11.93 -11.17 -5.32
N MET A 234 -11.09 -10.90 -6.31
CA MET A 234 -11.11 -11.65 -7.57
C MET A 234 -10.67 -13.12 -7.41
N SER A 235 -9.86 -13.46 -6.41
CA SER A 235 -9.47 -14.86 -6.17
C SER A 235 -10.66 -15.77 -5.80
N VAL A 236 -11.72 -15.21 -5.28
CA VAL A 236 -12.95 -15.93 -4.88
C VAL A 236 -14.17 -15.51 -5.67
N GLY A 237 -14.09 -14.52 -6.53
CA GLY A 237 -15.24 -13.99 -7.27
C GLY A 237 -16.13 -13.05 -6.44
N ALA A 238 -15.57 -12.34 -5.48
CA ALA A 238 -16.25 -11.32 -4.68
C ALA A 238 -16.43 -10.00 -5.44
N THR A 239 -17.14 -9.04 -4.84
CA THR A 239 -17.35 -7.70 -5.40
C THR A 239 -16.48 -6.68 -4.67
N THR A 240 -15.86 -5.75 -5.40
CA THR A 240 -15.12 -4.62 -4.84
C THR A 240 -15.84 -3.32 -5.09
N VAL A 241 -15.98 -2.50 -4.05
CA VAL A 241 -16.38 -1.10 -4.15
C VAL A 241 -15.12 -0.24 -4.30
N ILE A 242 -15.03 0.50 -5.40
CA ILE A 242 -13.92 1.39 -5.71
C ILE A 242 -14.34 2.85 -5.54
N PHE A 243 -13.43 3.66 -5.01
CA PHE A 243 -13.65 5.07 -4.75
C PHE A 243 -12.44 5.89 -5.22
N GLY A 244 -12.64 6.65 -6.30
CA GLY A 244 -11.58 7.46 -6.90
C GLY A 244 -11.20 8.69 -6.06
N GLY A 245 -12.13 9.19 -5.24
CA GLY A 245 -11.96 10.36 -4.40
C GLY A 245 -11.03 10.17 -3.20
N ARG A 246 -10.88 11.24 -2.40
CA ARG A 246 -10.14 11.18 -1.13
C ARG A 246 -11.02 10.53 -0.06
N PRO A 247 -10.56 9.48 0.64
CA PRO A 247 -11.32 8.82 1.68
C PRO A 247 -11.36 9.70 2.95
N THR A 248 -12.43 10.46 3.13
CA THR A 248 -12.76 11.18 4.36
C THR A 248 -13.68 10.34 5.24
N PRO A 249 -13.80 10.61 6.55
CA PRO A 249 -14.77 9.90 7.41
C PRO A 249 -16.18 9.90 6.84
N ASP A 250 -16.67 11.03 6.33
CA ASP A 250 -18.02 11.13 5.76
C ASP A 250 -18.17 10.26 4.51
N ALA A 251 -17.19 10.29 3.59
CA ALA A 251 -17.19 9.40 2.42
C ALA A 251 -17.20 7.92 2.83
N VAL A 252 -16.45 7.55 3.88
CA VAL A 252 -16.44 6.19 4.41
C VAL A 252 -17.81 5.80 4.95
N PHE A 253 -18.48 6.66 5.74
CA PHE A 253 -19.84 6.39 6.24
C PHE A 253 -20.86 6.29 5.12
N ASP A 254 -20.77 7.12 4.09
CA ASP A 254 -21.68 7.07 2.94
C ASP A 254 -21.52 5.75 2.17
N ILE A 255 -20.28 5.33 1.91
CA ILE A 255 -19.99 4.06 1.26
C ILE A 255 -20.45 2.88 2.12
N MET A 256 -20.22 2.91 3.43
CA MET A 256 -20.71 1.86 4.35
C MET A 256 -22.24 1.73 4.30
N ARG A 257 -22.96 2.83 4.24
CA ARG A 257 -24.42 2.87 4.19
C ARG A 257 -24.96 2.43 2.82
N GLU A 258 -24.38 2.94 1.72
CA GLU A 258 -24.90 2.72 0.37
C GLU A 258 -24.49 1.34 -0.17
N HIS A 259 -23.23 0.95 0.00
CA HIS A 259 -22.67 -0.26 -0.62
C HIS A 259 -22.52 -1.45 0.33
N LYS A 260 -22.71 -1.24 1.63
CA LYS A 260 -22.72 -2.29 2.67
C LYS A 260 -21.52 -3.25 2.59
N PRO A 261 -20.27 -2.76 2.62
CA PRO A 261 -19.11 -3.62 2.58
C PRO A 261 -19.05 -4.55 3.79
N THR A 262 -18.65 -5.79 3.55
CA THR A 262 -18.44 -6.81 4.59
C THR A 262 -16.97 -6.88 5.04
N VAL A 263 -16.06 -6.44 4.16
CA VAL A 263 -14.62 -6.34 4.44
C VAL A 263 -14.18 -4.89 4.23
N PHE A 264 -13.58 -4.30 5.27
CA PHE A 264 -13.08 -2.93 5.21
C PHE A 264 -11.56 -2.90 5.39
N CYS A 265 -10.84 -2.37 4.38
CA CYS A 265 -9.40 -2.28 4.39
C CYS A 265 -8.98 -0.82 4.52
N GLY A 266 -8.52 -0.45 5.72
CA GLY A 266 -8.15 0.92 6.07
C GLY A 266 -6.67 1.10 6.34
N VAL A 267 -6.33 2.31 6.77
CA VAL A 267 -5.00 2.67 7.30
C VAL A 267 -5.17 3.33 8.67
N PRO A 268 -4.17 3.26 9.57
CA PRO A 268 -4.31 3.74 10.95
C PRO A 268 -4.85 5.16 11.08
N THR A 269 -4.35 6.10 10.28
CA THR A 269 -4.78 7.50 10.29
C THR A 269 -6.26 7.68 9.94
N LEU A 270 -6.78 6.88 8.99
CA LEU A 270 -8.20 6.95 8.65
C LEU A 270 -9.06 6.26 9.70
N PHE A 271 -8.63 5.12 10.26
CA PHE A 271 -9.34 4.50 11.39
C PHE A 271 -9.48 5.48 12.55
N ALA A 272 -8.40 6.19 12.91
CA ALA A 272 -8.43 7.22 13.96
C ALA A 272 -9.46 8.33 13.66
N ALA A 273 -9.50 8.83 12.42
CA ALA A 273 -10.43 9.88 12.01
C ALA A 273 -11.89 9.40 12.02
N VAL A 274 -12.15 8.20 11.51
CA VAL A 274 -13.49 7.58 11.48
C VAL A 274 -14.01 7.29 12.89
N VAL A 275 -13.15 6.76 13.78
CA VAL A 275 -13.48 6.52 15.20
C VAL A 275 -13.83 7.84 15.88
N ALA A 276 -12.98 8.87 15.74
CA ALA A 276 -13.21 10.17 16.35
C ALA A 276 -14.52 10.82 15.87
N GLU A 277 -14.82 10.71 14.58
CA GLU A 277 -16.06 11.24 14.01
C GLU A 277 -17.30 10.47 14.48
N GLN A 278 -17.23 9.13 14.59
CA GLN A 278 -18.31 8.32 15.13
C GLN A 278 -18.59 8.63 16.61
N GLU A 279 -17.56 8.85 17.40
CA GLU A 279 -17.73 9.23 18.81
C GLU A 279 -18.43 10.59 18.99
N LYS A 280 -18.16 11.55 18.09
CA LYS A 280 -18.91 12.83 18.07
C LYS A 280 -20.37 12.64 17.69
N LYS A 281 -20.66 11.77 16.71
CA LYS A 281 -22.04 11.44 16.29
C LYS A 281 -22.80 10.68 17.38
N GLY A 282 -22.10 9.94 18.22
CA GLY A 282 -22.67 9.09 19.27
C GLY A 282 -23.33 7.81 18.74
N GLY A 283 -23.59 6.88 19.64
CA GLY A 283 -24.18 5.59 19.31
C GLY A 283 -23.24 4.66 18.54
N LYS A 284 -23.80 3.54 18.03
CA LYS A 284 -23.08 2.60 17.18
C LYS A 284 -23.36 2.91 15.70
N PRO A 285 -22.37 2.78 14.81
CA PRO A 285 -22.57 2.97 13.38
C PRO A 285 -23.44 1.84 12.80
N GLU A 286 -24.23 2.18 11.76
CA GLU A 286 -24.89 1.17 10.93
C GLU A 286 -23.89 0.63 9.90
N HIS A 287 -23.61 -0.67 9.92
CA HIS A 287 -22.65 -1.29 9.00
C HIS A 287 -22.92 -2.80 8.83
N THR A 288 -22.24 -3.38 7.84
CA THR A 288 -22.24 -4.83 7.56
C THR A 288 -20.83 -5.43 7.67
N ILE A 289 -19.87 -4.68 8.18
CA ILE A 289 -18.46 -5.09 8.26
C ILE A 289 -18.34 -6.28 9.22
N ARG A 290 -17.84 -7.40 8.71
CA ARG A 290 -17.51 -8.58 9.51
C ARG A 290 -16.04 -8.61 9.96
N ILE A 291 -15.15 -7.96 9.18
CA ILE A 291 -13.73 -7.89 9.43
C ILE A 291 -13.14 -6.61 8.83
N SER A 292 -12.17 -6.04 9.51
CA SER A 292 -11.35 -4.95 8.98
C SER A 292 -9.88 -5.35 8.98
N THR A 293 -9.09 -4.75 8.08
CA THR A 293 -7.64 -4.89 8.11
C THR A 293 -6.96 -3.52 8.02
N SER A 294 -5.79 -3.41 8.63
CA SER A 294 -4.96 -2.22 8.66
C SER A 294 -3.52 -2.56 8.30
N ALA A 295 -2.88 -1.71 7.56
CA ALA A 295 -1.44 -1.76 7.29
C ALA A 295 -0.89 -0.41 6.83
N GLY A 296 0.43 -0.37 6.57
CA GLY A 296 1.16 0.79 6.07
C GLY A 296 1.84 1.63 7.15
N GLU A 297 1.26 1.64 8.35
CA GLU A 297 1.80 2.21 9.58
C GLU A 297 1.40 1.29 10.74
N ALA A 298 2.04 1.40 11.90
CA ALA A 298 1.62 0.65 13.07
C ALA A 298 0.28 1.18 13.61
N LEU A 299 -0.68 0.29 13.83
CA LEU A 299 -1.98 0.65 14.40
C LEU A 299 -1.84 0.93 15.91
N PRO A 300 -2.16 2.15 16.38
CA PRO A 300 -2.21 2.42 17.81
C PRO A 300 -3.24 1.53 18.52
N ARG A 301 -2.85 0.98 19.67
CA ARG A 301 -3.71 0.08 20.48
C ARG A 301 -5.07 0.72 20.77
N ASP A 302 -5.06 1.97 21.21
CA ASP A 302 -6.29 2.72 21.53
C ASP A 302 -7.28 2.76 20.36
N ILE A 303 -6.79 2.96 19.15
CA ILE A 303 -7.63 3.03 17.94
C ILE A 303 -8.28 1.66 17.66
N GLY A 304 -7.51 0.57 17.75
CA GLY A 304 -8.05 -0.78 17.57
C GLY A 304 -9.13 -1.11 18.61
N GLU A 305 -8.88 -0.87 19.90
CA GLU A 305 -9.84 -1.11 20.98
C GLU A 305 -11.11 -0.26 20.85
N ARG A 306 -10.98 1.02 20.43
CA ARG A 306 -12.13 1.92 20.20
C ARG A 306 -12.95 1.49 19.00
N TRP A 307 -12.29 1.10 17.90
CA TRP A 307 -12.97 0.54 16.73
C TRP A 307 -13.79 -0.69 17.11
N GLU A 308 -13.18 -1.67 17.77
CA GLU A 308 -13.86 -2.90 18.17
C GLU A 308 -15.07 -2.63 19.09
N ARG A 309 -14.93 -1.72 20.03
CA ARG A 309 -16.05 -1.30 20.91
C ARG A 309 -17.21 -0.68 20.13
N LEU A 310 -16.93 0.14 19.10
CA LEU A 310 -17.95 0.86 18.33
C LEU A 310 -18.56 -0.01 17.22
N TRP A 311 -17.73 -0.70 16.45
CA TRP A 311 -18.14 -1.52 15.30
C TRP A 311 -18.42 -2.98 15.66
N GLY A 312 -17.92 -3.50 16.77
CA GLY A 312 -18.06 -4.90 17.15
C GLY A 312 -17.32 -5.85 16.20
N SER A 313 -16.37 -5.33 15.42
CA SER A 313 -15.50 -6.10 14.53
C SER A 313 -14.03 -5.75 14.80
N GLU A 314 -13.14 -6.74 14.67
CA GLU A 314 -11.70 -6.56 14.88
C GLU A 314 -11.04 -5.86 13.69
N ILE A 315 -9.92 -5.17 13.96
CA ILE A 315 -8.97 -4.74 12.94
C ILE A 315 -7.80 -5.72 12.95
N VAL A 316 -7.68 -6.51 11.91
CA VAL A 316 -6.52 -7.39 11.68
C VAL A 316 -5.38 -6.54 11.15
N ASP A 317 -4.58 -5.99 12.08
CA ASP A 317 -3.41 -5.17 11.73
C ASP A 317 -2.25 -6.04 11.31
N GLY A 318 -1.46 -5.58 10.34
CA GLY A 318 -0.31 -6.30 9.83
C GLY A 318 0.73 -5.41 9.16
N VAL A 319 1.90 -5.97 8.95
CA VAL A 319 2.99 -5.34 8.20
C VAL A 319 3.25 -6.08 6.91
N GLY A 320 3.41 -5.30 5.87
CA GLY A 320 3.79 -5.74 4.53
C GLY A 320 4.75 -4.77 3.88
N SER A 321 5.22 -5.13 2.72
CA SER A 321 6.07 -4.25 1.91
C SER A 321 5.77 -4.42 0.42
N THR A 322 6.23 -3.46 -0.38
CA THR A 322 6.16 -3.59 -1.85
C THR A 322 6.99 -4.77 -2.32
N GLU A 323 8.12 -5.04 -1.67
CA GLU A 323 9.05 -6.12 -1.98
C GLU A 323 8.44 -7.51 -1.74
N MET A 324 7.53 -7.63 -0.78
CA MET A 324 6.78 -8.85 -0.48
C MET A 324 5.35 -8.83 -1.04
N LEU A 325 5.01 -7.83 -1.82
CA LEU A 325 3.72 -7.56 -2.46
C LEU A 325 2.57 -7.27 -1.48
N HIS A 326 2.53 -7.89 -0.31
CA HIS A 326 1.45 -7.69 0.66
C HIS A 326 1.92 -7.95 2.09
N ILE A 327 0.97 -8.14 3.00
CA ILE A 327 1.19 -8.43 4.42
C ILE A 327 1.78 -9.83 4.59
N PHE A 328 2.85 -9.92 5.38
CA PHE A 328 3.55 -11.16 5.74
C PHE A 328 3.62 -11.44 7.25
N LEU A 329 3.38 -10.41 8.09
CA LEU A 329 3.08 -10.54 9.53
C LEU A 329 1.71 -9.94 9.79
N SER A 330 0.86 -10.60 10.57
CA SER A 330 -0.48 -10.11 10.86
C SER A 330 -1.04 -10.65 12.17
N ASN A 331 -1.87 -9.86 12.82
CA ASN A 331 -2.85 -10.36 13.77
C ASN A 331 -3.81 -11.34 13.07
N ARG A 332 -4.57 -12.09 13.84
CA ARG A 332 -5.53 -13.05 13.30
C ARG A 332 -6.92 -12.79 13.87
N PRO A 333 -7.99 -13.03 13.09
CA PRO A 333 -9.35 -12.94 13.61
C PRO A 333 -9.53 -13.83 14.85
N GLY A 334 -10.10 -13.27 15.91
CA GLY A 334 -10.29 -13.95 17.20
C GLY A 334 -9.05 -14.02 18.08
N ASP A 335 -7.91 -13.46 17.63
CA ASP A 335 -6.63 -13.43 18.36
C ASP A 335 -5.85 -12.13 18.07
N CYS A 336 -6.56 -11.00 17.99
CA CYS A 336 -5.97 -9.69 17.77
C CYS A 336 -5.34 -9.13 19.06
N VAL A 337 -4.06 -8.78 19.00
CA VAL A 337 -3.35 -8.07 20.08
C VAL A 337 -2.87 -6.74 19.53
N TYR A 338 -3.66 -5.70 19.75
CA TYR A 338 -3.35 -4.35 19.27
C TYR A 338 -2.03 -3.82 19.85
N GLY A 339 -1.28 -3.11 19.02
CA GLY A 339 0.08 -2.66 19.32
C GLY A 339 1.16 -3.69 18.95
N THR A 340 0.75 -4.82 18.34
CA THR A 340 1.68 -5.80 17.73
C THR A 340 1.31 -6.03 16.26
N SER A 341 2.30 -6.41 15.45
CA SER A 341 2.06 -6.87 14.08
C SER A 341 1.69 -8.36 14.00
N GLY A 342 1.36 -8.99 15.14
CA GLY A 342 0.89 -10.37 15.21
C GLY A 342 1.96 -11.43 14.95
N LEU A 343 1.63 -12.40 14.12
CA LEU A 343 2.40 -13.60 13.82
C LEU A 343 2.68 -13.70 12.30
N PRO A 344 3.65 -14.51 11.86
CA PRO A 344 3.87 -14.77 10.44
C PRO A 344 2.59 -15.27 9.76
N VAL A 345 2.26 -14.69 8.61
CA VAL A 345 1.17 -15.18 7.76
C VAL A 345 1.52 -16.59 7.31
N PRO A 346 0.57 -17.55 7.25
CA PRO A 346 0.87 -18.90 6.79
C PRO A 346 1.56 -18.89 5.42
N GLY A 347 2.68 -19.62 5.33
CA GLY A 347 3.54 -19.65 4.13
C GLY A 347 4.70 -18.65 4.16
N TYR A 348 4.77 -17.80 5.19
CA TYR A 348 5.90 -16.90 5.41
C TYR A 348 6.69 -17.31 6.66
N GLU A 349 7.99 -17.12 6.59
CA GLU A 349 8.92 -17.28 7.70
C GLU A 349 9.60 -15.95 7.96
N VAL A 350 9.92 -15.67 9.23
CA VAL A 350 10.61 -14.44 9.63
C VAL A 350 11.75 -14.73 10.58
N ARG A 351 12.78 -13.89 10.52
CA ARG A 351 13.90 -13.88 11.45
C ARG A 351 14.12 -12.44 11.95
N LEU A 352 14.61 -12.31 13.17
CA LEU A 352 15.17 -11.06 13.68
C LEU A 352 16.68 -11.24 13.83
N VAL A 353 17.44 -10.37 13.18
CA VAL A 353 18.91 -10.47 13.19
C VAL A 353 19.57 -9.17 13.68
N ASP A 354 20.73 -9.32 14.26
CA ASP A 354 21.58 -8.22 14.70
C ASP A 354 22.43 -7.63 13.53
N GLU A 355 23.42 -6.81 13.87
CA GLU A 355 24.34 -6.20 12.90
C GLU A 355 25.37 -7.17 12.31
N HIS A 356 25.45 -8.41 12.82
CA HIS A 356 26.32 -9.49 12.35
C HIS A 356 25.55 -10.62 11.64
N ASP A 357 24.24 -10.40 11.37
CA ASP A 357 23.30 -11.38 10.78
C ASP A 357 23.04 -12.61 11.66
N GLU A 358 23.32 -12.50 12.96
CA GLU A 358 23.00 -13.54 13.94
C GLU A 358 21.59 -13.33 14.51
N ASP A 359 20.87 -14.43 14.75
CA ASP A 359 19.52 -14.38 15.31
C ASP A 359 19.55 -13.77 16.72
N VAL A 360 18.68 -12.77 16.96
CA VAL A 360 18.54 -12.16 18.29
C VAL A 360 17.59 -12.95 19.19
N GLY A 361 17.78 -12.80 20.49
CA GLY A 361 16.96 -13.42 21.52
C GLY A 361 15.55 -12.81 21.63
N GLU A 362 14.74 -13.42 22.51
CA GLU A 362 13.44 -12.88 22.89
C GLU A 362 13.60 -11.56 23.66
N GLY A 363 12.83 -10.54 23.28
CA GLY A 363 12.93 -9.19 23.85
C GLY A 363 14.08 -8.34 23.30
N ASP A 364 14.96 -8.91 22.47
CA ASP A 364 16.00 -8.14 21.80
C ASP A 364 15.49 -7.56 20.47
N VAL A 365 15.98 -6.37 20.14
CA VAL A 365 15.62 -5.67 18.88
C VAL A 365 16.53 -6.13 17.75
N GLY A 366 15.95 -6.69 16.69
CA GLY A 366 16.64 -7.11 15.47
C GLY A 366 16.03 -6.54 14.20
N GLU A 367 16.78 -6.60 13.10
CA GLU A 367 16.24 -6.32 11.77
C GLU A 367 15.36 -7.50 11.32
N LEU A 368 14.16 -7.19 10.83
CA LEU A 368 13.22 -8.18 10.34
C LEU A 368 13.58 -8.63 8.92
N LEU A 369 13.87 -9.91 8.78
CA LEU A 369 14.01 -10.60 7.52
C LEU A 369 12.77 -11.46 7.29
N VAL A 370 12.31 -11.53 6.05
CA VAL A 370 11.15 -12.33 5.67
C VAL A 370 11.47 -13.24 4.48
N ARG A 371 10.95 -14.48 4.51
CA ARG A 371 10.97 -15.43 3.42
C ARG A 371 9.53 -15.83 3.10
N GLY A 372 9.15 -15.82 1.82
CA GLY A 372 7.81 -16.24 1.41
C GLY A 372 7.62 -16.23 -0.11
N PRO A 373 6.50 -16.80 -0.58
CA PRO A 373 6.29 -17.09 -2.00
C PRO A 373 6.02 -15.86 -2.87
N SER A 374 5.80 -14.69 -2.28
CA SER A 374 5.50 -13.44 -2.99
C SER A 374 6.69 -12.48 -3.07
N SER A 375 7.89 -12.90 -2.63
CA SER A 375 9.10 -12.07 -2.72
C SER A 375 9.34 -11.65 -4.16
N ALA A 376 9.66 -10.38 -4.37
CA ALA A 376 9.94 -9.83 -5.69
C ALA A 376 11.28 -10.34 -6.25
N GLU A 377 11.41 -10.33 -7.58
CA GLU A 377 12.63 -10.69 -8.30
C GLU A 377 13.78 -9.68 -8.10
N GLY A 378 13.48 -8.52 -7.60
CA GLY A 378 14.44 -7.45 -7.35
C GLY A 378 13.98 -6.11 -7.88
N TYR A 379 14.88 -5.13 -7.80
CA TYR A 379 14.64 -3.79 -8.32
C TYR A 379 15.15 -3.65 -9.76
N TRP A 380 14.39 -2.94 -10.58
CA TRP A 380 14.82 -2.58 -11.92
C TRP A 380 16.03 -1.64 -11.88
N ASN A 381 17.07 -1.95 -12.65
CA ASN A 381 18.29 -1.14 -12.80
C ASN A 381 18.99 -0.75 -11.47
N ARG A 382 18.80 -1.52 -10.38
CA ARG A 382 19.38 -1.26 -9.07
C ARG A 382 20.04 -2.51 -8.50
N ARG A 383 21.07 -3.05 -9.21
CA ARG A 383 21.73 -4.32 -8.85
C ARG A 383 22.20 -4.38 -7.41
N HIS A 384 22.98 -3.39 -6.96
CA HIS A 384 23.52 -3.39 -5.59
C HIS A 384 22.40 -3.38 -4.53
N LYS A 385 21.36 -2.55 -4.76
CA LYS A 385 20.23 -2.51 -3.83
C LYS A 385 19.43 -3.82 -3.85
N SER A 386 19.30 -4.45 -5.01
CA SER A 386 18.66 -5.78 -5.09
C SER A 386 19.44 -6.81 -4.28
N GLN A 387 20.77 -6.86 -4.43
CA GLN A 387 21.62 -7.80 -3.71
C GLN A 387 21.61 -7.58 -2.20
N SER A 388 21.52 -6.33 -1.73
CA SER A 388 21.46 -6.00 -0.29
C SER A 388 20.06 -6.09 0.30
N THR A 389 19.01 -6.26 -0.51
CA THR A 389 17.63 -6.43 -0.04
C THR A 389 17.18 -7.88 -0.15
N PHE A 390 17.48 -8.52 -1.28
CA PHE A 390 17.09 -9.92 -1.56
C PHE A 390 18.32 -10.82 -1.43
N GLU A 391 18.53 -11.35 -0.23
CA GLU A 391 19.70 -12.18 0.11
C GLU A 391 19.33 -13.65 0.14
N GLY A 392 19.62 -14.36 -0.95
CA GLY A 392 19.22 -15.76 -1.11
C GLY A 392 17.70 -15.91 -1.08
N HIS A 393 17.16 -16.54 -0.04
CA HIS A 393 15.70 -16.72 0.14
C HIS A 393 15.10 -15.66 1.07
N TRP A 394 15.88 -14.74 1.63
CA TRP A 394 15.46 -13.75 2.59
C TRP A 394 15.36 -12.36 1.98
N THR A 395 14.30 -11.66 2.31
CA THR A 395 14.14 -10.24 1.98
C THR A 395 14.32 -9.42 3.26
N ARG A 396 15.29 -8.50 3.26
CA ARG A 396 15.47 -7.50 4.33
C ARG A 396 14.40 -6.44 4.22
N THR A 397 13.61 -6.29 5.28
CA THR A 397 12.52 -5.31 5.28
C THR A 397 13.01 -3.87 5.54
N GLY A 398 14.17 -3.74 6.21
CA GLY A 398 14.66 -2.48 6.74
C GLY A 398 13.86 -1.98 7.95
N ASP A 399 13.07 -2.85 8.57
CA ASP A 399 12.32 -2.58 9.79
C ASP A 399 12.93 -3.31 10.97
N LYS A 400 12.95 -2.67 12.14
CA LYS A 400 13.39 -3.25 13.40
C LYS A 400 12.18 -3.69 14.22
N TYR A 401 12.29 -4.88 14.77
CA TYR A 401 11.26 -5.53 15.58
C TYR A 401 11.85 -6.17 16.83
N GLU A 402 11.02 -6.35 17.84
CA GLU A 402 11.28 -7.27 18.97
C GLU A 402 10.24 -8.39 18.95
N ARG A 403 10.59 -9.54 19.51
CA ARG A 403 9.66 -10.65 19.68
C ARG A 403 9.26 -10.80 21.14
N THR A 404 7.96 -10.73 21.41
CA THR A 404 7.41 -10.90 22.76
C THR A 404 7.52 -12.37 23.23
N PRO A 405 7.39 -12.63 24.56
CA PRO A 405 7.32 -14.00 25.10
C PRO A 405 6.20 -14.86 24.51
N GLN A 406 5.14 -14.24 23.97
CA GLN A 406 4.04 -14.93 23.29
C GLN A 406 4.32 -15.14 21.79
N GLY A 407 5.54 -14.82 21.33
CA GLY A 407 5.98 -14.97 19.95
C GLY A 407 5.48 -13.91 18.97
N ARG A 408 4.79 -12.86 19.45
CA ARG A 408 4.30 -11.75 18.61
C ARG A 408 5.40 -10.75 18.33
N PHE A 409 5.26 -10.06 17.22
CA PHE A 409 6.24 -9.08 16.73
C PHE A 409 5.75 -7.66 17.02
N VAL A 410 6.59 -6.86 17.68
CA VAL A 410 6.34 -5.44 18.00
C VAL A 410 7.27 -4.57 17.16
N TYR A 411 6.69 -3.63 16.44
CA TYR A 411 7.44 -2.70 15.60
C TYR A 411 8.25 -1.72 16.44
N CYS A 412 9.56 -1.65 16.17
CA CYS A 412 10.49 -0.77 16.87
C CYS A 412 10.95 0.43 16.01
N GLY A 413 10.69 0.44 14.72
CA GLY A 413 11.08 1.54 13.82
C GLY A 413 11.82 1.07 12.58
N ARG A 414 12.22 2.02 11.74
CA ARG A 414 13.06 1.76 10.56
C ARG A 414 14.52 1.59 10.97
N THR A 415 15.23 0.69 10.32
CA THR A 415 16.68 0.50 10.54
C THR A 415 17.45 1.81 10.36
N ASP A 416 17.10 2.61 9.33
CA ASP A 416 17.71 3.89 9.02
C ASP A 416 17.34 5.03 10.00
N ASP A 417 16.28 4.87 10.77
CA ASP A 417 15.76 5.86 11.73
C ASP A 417 16.17 5.57 13.17
N MET A 418 16.48 4.30 13.50
CA MET A 418 16.93 3.89 14.83
C MET A 418 18.31 4.47 15.15
N PHE A 419 18.52 4.86 16.40
CA PHE A 419 19.81 5.36 16.87
C PHE A 419 20.12 4.89 18.29
N LYS A 420 21.40 4.92 18.65
CA LYS A 420 21.85 4.54 20.01
C LYS A 420 22.08 5.77 20.89
N VAL A 421 21.54 5.74 22.09
CA VAL A 421 21.82 6.72 23.15
C VAL A 421 22.55 6.00 24.28
N SER A 422 23.80 6.34 24.53
CA SER A 422 24.63 5.68 25.55
C SER A 422 24.64 4.13 25.40
N GLY A 423 24.67 3.64 24.16
CA GLY A 423 24.69 2.21 23.83
C GLY A 423 23.32 1.53 23.80
N ILE A 424 22.25 2.21 24.20
CA ILE A 424 20.89 1.69 24.21
C ILE A 424 20.17 2.11 22.93
N TRP A 425 19.54 1.17 22.24
CA TRP A 425 18.70 1.46 21.08
C TRP A 425 17.50 2.32 21.46
N VAL A 426 17.28 3.40 20.72
CA VAL A 426 16.12 4.26 20.83
C VAL A 426 15.32 4.17 19.54
N SER A 427 14.08 3.77 19.69
CA SER A 427 13.08 3.78 18.63
C SER A 427 12.44 5.16 18.55
N PRO A 428 12.58 5.90 17.44
CA PRO A 428 11.78 7.10 17.22
C PRO A 428 10.30 6.85 17.41
N PHE A 429 9.80 5.74 16.87
CA PHE A 429 8.39 5.34 16.95
C PHE A 429 7.90 5.18 18.40
N GLU A 430 8.66 4.51 19.26
CA GLU A 430 8.30 4.35 20.69
C GLU A 430 8.19 5.71 21.41
N VAL A 431 9.12 6.61 21.11
CA VAL A 431 9.09 7.96 21.68
C VAL A 431 7.93 8.78 21.14
N GLU A 432 7.66 8.69 19.83
CA GLU A 432 6.53 9.34 19.15
C GLU A 432 5.19 8.87 19.71
N GLN A 433 5.02 7.57 19.94
CA GLN A 433 3.81 7.03 20.57
C GLN A 433 3.59 7.60 21.98
N ALA A 434 4.65 7.66 22.79
CA ALA A 434 4.55 8.26 24.12
C ALA A 434 4.22 9.77 24.05
N LEU A 435 4.73 10.48 23.04
CA LEU A 435 4.42 11.90 22.82
C LEU A 435 2.97 12.12 22.39
N ILE A 436 2.44 11.29 21.49
CA ILE A 436 1.05 11.39 20.99
C ILE A 436 0.03 11.13 22.10
N GLU A 437 0.37 10.30 23.08
CA GLU A 437 -0.49 10.07 24.24
C GLU A 437 -0.50 11.23 25.25
N PHE A 438 0.43 12.18 25.13
CA PHE A 438 0.41 13.40 25.96
C PHE A 438 -0.78 14.30 25.58
N PRO A 439 -1.56 14.81 26.55
CA PRO A 439 -2.71 15.66 26.27
C PRO A 439 -2.36 16.86 25.37
N GLY A 440 -3.15 17.08 24.32
CA GLY A 440 -2.98 18.18 23.39
C GLY A 440 -2.05 17.93 22.21
N VAL A 441 -1.25 16.87 22.22
CA VAL A 441 -0.41 16.50 21.05
C VAL A 441 -1.27 15.78 20.00
N LEU A 442 -1.14 16.21 18.75
CA LEU A 442 -1.81 15.61 17.59
C LEU A 442 -0.89 14.62 16.86
N GLU A 443 0.33 15.07 16.54
CA GLU A 443 1.34 14.29 15.83
C GLU A 443 2.73 14.57 16.44
N ALA A 444 3.62 13.61 16.28
CA ALA A 444 5.01 13.76 16.70
C ALA A 444 5.96 13.09 15.71
N ALA A 445 7.16 13.65 15.58
CA ALA A 445 8.28 13.04 14.88
C ALA A 445 9.54 13.14 15.74
N VAL A 446 10.32 12.07 15.80
CA VAL A 446 11.55 12.02 16.59
C VAL A 446 12.72 11.69 15.69
N VAL A 447 13.80 12.43 15.87
CA VAL A 447 15.07 12.23 15.14
C VAL A 447 16.26 12.22 16.09
N ALA A 448 17.35 11.67 15.60
CA ALA A 448 18.66 11.75 16.26
C ALA A 448 19.23 13.16 16.07
N ARG A 449 19.64 13.83 17.17
CA ARG A 449 20.33 15.13 17.14
C ARG A 449 21.56 15.06 18.05
N PRO A 450 22.74 15.49 17.60
CA PRO A 450 23.91 15.60 18.47
C PRO A 450 23.74 16.74 19.49
N ASP A 451 24.21 16.52 20.72
CA ASP A 451 24.35 17.55 21.74
C ASP A 451 25.68 18.33 21.58
N GLU A 452 25.96 19.28 22.46
CA GLU A 452 27.18 20.10 22.46
C GLU A 452 28.49 19.28 22.58
N LYS A 453 28.39 17.99 22.89
CA LYS A 453 29.50 17.04 23.02
C LYS A 453 29.50 16.00 21.90
N ASP A 454 28.77 16.23 20.81
CA ASP A 454 28.58 15.32 19.69
C ASP A 454 27.92 13.96 20.12
N LEU A 455 27.24 13.93 21.27
CA LEU A 455 26.52 12.74 21.70
C LEU A 455 25.08 12.77 21.17
N VAL A 456 24.70 11.73 20.45
CA VAL A 456 23.35 11.58 19.89
C VAL A 456 22.30 11.49 21.01
N LYS A 457 21.23 12.29 20.87
CA LYS A 457 20.07 12.33 21.77
C LYS A 457 18.78 12.43 20.94
N PRO A 458 17.61 11.99 21.50
CA PRO A 458 16.33 12.19 20.83
C PRO A 458 15.95 13.68 20.81
N ALA A 459 15.53 14.17 19.63
CA ALA A 459 14.88 15.46 19.43
C ALA A 459 13.48 15.22 18.87
N ALA A 460 12.47 15.84 19.47
CA ALA A 460 11.08 15.70 19.09
C ALA A 460 10.55 16.97 18.42
N TYR A 461 9.78 16.78 17.35
CA TYR A 461 8.94 17.79 16.72
C TYR A 461 7.49 17.39 16.94
N VAL A 462 6.68 18.29 17.50
CA VAL A 462 5.29 18.00 17.87
C VAL A 462 4.34 18.98 17.20
N VAL A 463 3.22 18.46 16.72
CA VAL A 463 2.08 19.26 16.23
C VAL A 463 0.98 19.19 17.27
N MET A 464 0.44 20.34 17.63
CA MET A 464 -0.63 20.44 18.63
C MET A 464 -2.01 20.26 17.99
N LYS A 465 -2.97 19.75 18.76
CA LYS A 465 -4.38 19.71 18.34
C LYS A 465 -4.91 21.13 18.13
N PRO A 466 -5.82 21.37 17.18
CA PRO A 466 -6.40 22.67 16.96
C PRO A 466 -7.03 23.27 18.23
N GLY A 467 -6.62 24.49 18.58
CA GLY A 467 -7.10 25.19 19.77
C GLY A 467 -6.36 24.87 21.09
N GLU A 468 -5.45 23.91 21.07
CA GLU A 468 -4.59 23.63 22.23
C GLU A 468 -3.35 24.52 22.23
N THR A 469 -2.96 24.99 23.41
CA THR A 469 -1.70 25.73 23.60
C THR A 469 -0.55 24.75 23.81
N ALA A 470 0.62 25.11 23.30
CA ALA A 470 1.83 24.35 23.53
C ALA A 470 2.10 24.21 25.04
N PRO A 471 2.19 22.99 25.57
CA PRO A 471 2.50 22.76 26.98
C PRO A 471 3.96 23.10 27.27
N ASP A 472 4.30 23.20 28.56
CA ASP A 472 5.69 23.33 28.98
C ASP A 472 6.49 22.13 28.45
N PRO A 473 7.56 22.36 27.65
CA PRO A 473 8.42 21.27 27.18
C PRO A 473 8.94 20.34 28.28
N GLN A 474 9.12 20.87 29.50
CA GLN A 474 9.56 20.04 30.63
C GLN A 474 8.48 19.03 31.05
N ALA A 475 7.19 19.43 31.04
CA ALA A 475 6.08 18.52 31.36
C ALA A 475 6.00 17.34 30.38
N ILE A 476 6.20 17.60 29.09
CA ILE A 476 6.25 16.55 28.06
C ILE A 476 7.45 15.62 28.32
N LYS A 477 8.65 16.19 28.58
CA LYS A 477 9.85 15.40 28.86
C LYS A 477 9.66 14.47 30.06
N ASP A 478 9.10 14.98 31.15
CA ASP A 478 8.87 14.21 32.37
C ASP A 478 7.84 13.11 32.12
N TYR A 479 6.76 13.39 31.40
CA TYR A 479 5.77 12.38 31.01
C TYR A 479 6.39 11.24 30.20
N VAL A 480 7.14 11.59 29.14
CA VAL A 480 7.78 10.57 28.27
C VAL A 480 8.82 9.78 29.06
N LYS A 481 9.60 10.44 29.94
CA LYS A 481 10.59 9.80 30.79
C LYS A 481 9.97 8.80 31.76
N ASP A 482 8.83 9.14 32.37
CA ASP A 482 8.12 8.26 33.29
C ASP A 482 7.52 7.05 32.56
N LYS A 483 7.13 7.22 31.28
CA LYS A 483 6.49 6.19 30.49
C LYS A 483 7.43 5.20 29.84
N ILE A 484 8.54 5.68 29.22
CA ILE A 484 9.46 4.85 28.43
C ILE A 484 10.92 4.86 28.93
N GLY A 485 11.18 5.52 30.07
CA GLY A 485 12.46 5.49 30.75
C GLY A 485 13.41 6.65 30.44
N MET A 486 14.46 6.76 31.28
CA MET A 486 15.38 7.90 31.34
C MET A 486 16.27 8.08 30.11
N TRP A 487 16.45 7.06 29.29
CA TRP A 487 17.38 7.09 28.17
C TRP A 487 16.70 7.53 26.86
N LYS A 488 15.40 7.32 26.75
CA LYS A 488 14.63 7.47 25.50
C LYS A 488 13.91 8.82 25.40
N TYR A 489 13.74 9.59 26.50
CA TYR A 489 13.00 10.86 26.44
C TYR A 489 13.72 11.92 25.60
N PRO A 490 12.97 12.77 24.86
CA PRO A 490 13.56 13.81 23.99
C PRO A 490 14.25 14.90 24.82
N ARG A 491 15.42 15.31 24.38
CA ARG A 491 16.17 16.42 24.99
C ARG A 491 15.69 17.79 24.50
N TRP A 492 15.23 17.82 23.26
CA TRP A 492 14.62 19.00 22.63
C TRP A 492 13.20 18.65 22.20
N ILE A 493 12.29 19.62 22.35
CA ILE A 493 10.92 19.54 21.90
C ILE A 493 10.63 20.84 21.17
N ASP A 494 10.46 20.72 19.86
CA ASP A 494 10.13 21.81 18.97
C ASP A 494 8.66 21.69 18.55
N VAL A 495 7.85 22.74 18.81
CA VAL A 495 6.45 22.78 18.37
C VAL A 495 6.43 23.35 16.97
N VAL A 496 5.80 22.62 16.03
CA VAL A 496 5.72 22.98 14.61
C VAL A 496 4.27 22.97 14.15
N ASP A 497 3.96 23.73 13.11
CA ASP A 497 2.60 23.78 12.54
C ASP A 497 2.25 22.49 11.81
N GLU A 498 3.23 21.88 11.11
CA GLU A 498 3.07 20.63 10.38
C GLU A 498 4.39 19.85 10.32
N LEU A 499 4.28 18.52 10.15
CA LEU A 499 5.43 17.65 9.90
C LEU A 499 5.62 17.43 8.39
N PRO A 500 6.87 17.35 7.89
CA PRO A 500 7.13 17.03 6.49
C PRO A 500 6.66 15.60 6.18
N LYS A 501 5.79 15.46 5.19
CA LYS A 501 5.20 14.18 4.80
C LYS A 501 5.42 13.88 3.31
N THR A 502 5.41 12.60 2.98
CA THR A 502 5.31 12.14 1.59
C THR A 502 3.89 12.38 1.07
N ALA A 503 3.68 12.25 -0.24
CA ALA A 503 2.35 12.26 -0.85
C ALA A 503 1.40 11.19 -0.25
N THR A 504 1.96 10.17 0.40
CA THR A 504 1.23 9.09 1.07
C THR A 504 0.98 9.33 2.57
N GLY A 505 1.36 10.51 3.09
CA GLY A 505 1.19 10.87 4.50
C GLY A 505 2.31 10.40 5.44
N LYS A 506 3.30 9.62 4.97
CA LYS A 506 4.41 9.15 5.81
C LYS A 506 5.38 10.28 6.15
N ILE A 507 5.76 10.40 7.42
CA ILE A 507 6.71 11.41 7.91
C ILE A 507 8.08 11.22 7.27
N GLN A 508 8.62 12.31 6.71
CA GLN A 508 9.95 12.38 6.10
C GLN A 508 10.99 12.83 7.14
N ARG A 509 11.37 11.95 8.08
CA ARG A 509 12.29 12.28 9.18
C ARG A 509 13.63 12.81 8.72
N PHE A 510 14.11 12.41 7.54
CA PHE A 510 15.35 12.92 6.99
C PHE A 510 15.36 14.44 6.78
N LYS A 511 14.20 15.07 6.58
CA LYS A 511 14.05 16.53 6.46
C LYS A 511 14.07 17.26 7.83
N LEU A 512 14.03 16.51 8.91
CA LEU A 512 14.10 17.01 10.29
C LEU A 512 15.49 16.77 10.91
N ARG A 513 16.41 16.12 10.18
CA ARG A 513 17.78 15.88 10.59
C ARG A 513 18.66 16.99 9.97
N ASP A 514 18.98 18.02 10.73
CA ASP A 514 19.95 19.05 10.35
C ASP A 514 21.29 18.80 11.04
#